data_9618f2e90a007910b9294d2318bf9838
#
_entry.id   9618f2e90a007910b9294d2318bf9838
#
_cell.length_a   1.000
_cell.length_b   1.000
_cell.length_c   1.000
_cell.angle_alpha   90.00
_cell.angle_beta   90.00
_cell.angle_gamma   90.00
#
_symmetry.space_group_name_H-M   'P 1'
#
loop_
_entity.id
_entity.type
_entity.pdbx_description
1 polymer ?
#
loop_
_entity_poly.entity_id
_entity_poly.type
_entity_poly.pdbx_seq_one_letter_code
_entity_poly.pdbx_strand_id
1 'polypeptide(L)'
;MLGSEYQLLASRTINNDLTKDGQEKHALHGLVGEIGELHSLYQKVYQGHEFDEHHAMSELSDMLWFIAEYCTAMGWNLDDVMQYNIDKLIARYPDGFETDKSLHRAEGDI
;
A
#
# COMPACT_ATOMS: atom_id res chain seq x y z
N MET A 1 14.01 9.42 0.28
CA MET A 1 13.74 8.63 1.51
C MET A 1 13.62 7.17 1.13
N LEU A 2 14.34 6.29 1.84
CA LEU A 2 14.21 4.85 1.65
C LEU A 2 12.95 4.34 2.36
N GLY A 3 12.43 3.18 1.91
CA GLY A 3 11.27 2.56 2.56
C GLY A 3 11.53 2.21 4.02
N SER A 4 12.74 1.75 4.35
CA SER A 4 13.13 1.46 5.73
C SER A 4 13.17 2.70 6.61
N GLU A 5 13.62 3.83 6.07
CA GLU A 5 13.60 5.12 6.79
C GLU A 5 12.16 5.55 7.05
N TYR A 6 11.31 5.46 6.04
CA TYR A 6 9.90 5.77 6.18
C TYR A 6 9.24 4.88 7.23
N GLN A 7 9.48 3.56 7.16
CA GLN A 7 8.88 2.60 8.09
C GLN A 7 9.29 2.90 9.54
N LEU A 8 10.55 3.25 9.77
CA LEU A 8 11.03 3.61 11.11
C LEU A 8 10.32 4.87 11.62
N LEU A 9 10.21 5.91 10.79
CA LEU A 9 9.54 7.15 11.16
C LEU A 9 8.04 6.92 11.41
N ALA A 10 7.40 6.12 10.56
CA ALA A 10 5.98 5.77 10.71
C ALA A 10 5.73 5.00 12.00
N SER A 11 6.66 4.15 12.43
CA SER A 11 6.50 3.33 13.64
C SER A 11 6.33 4.16 14.91
N ARG A 12 6.75 5.42 14.90
CA ARG A 12 6.60 6.33 16.05
C ARG A 12 5.15 6.53 16.47
N THR A 13 4.21 6.35 15.56
CA THR A 13 2.78 6.60 15.81
C THR A 13 1.96 5.32 15.86
N ILE A 14 2.60 4.16 15.84
CA ILE A 14 1.90 2.87 16.04
C ILE A 14 1.43 2.76 17.49
N ASN A 15 0.21 2.28 17.69
CA ASN A 15 -0.30 1.98 19.02
C ASN A 15 0.32 0.70 19.57
N ASN A 16 1.28 0.84 20.46
CA ASN A 16 2.02 -0.27 21.07
C ASN A 16 1.21 -1.06 22.09
N ASP A 17 0.02 -0.61 22.44
CA ASP A 17 -0.88 -1.38 23.33
C ASP A 17 -1.57 -2.52 22.60
N LEU A 18 -1.55 -2.52 21.27
CA LEU A 18 -2.12 -3.59 20.47
C LEU A 18 -1.18 -4.80 20.43
N THR A 19 -1.78 -6.00 20.42
CA THR A 19 -1.05 -7.23 20.11
C THR A 19 -0.60 -7.22 18.65
N LYS A 20 0.28 -8.15 18.27
CA LYS A 20 0.68 -8.32 16.87
C LYS A 20 -0.56 -8.53 15.98
N ASP A 21 -1.48 -9.43 16.37
CA ASP A 21 -2.72 -9.67 15.63
C ASP A 21 -3.55 -8.41 15.54
N GLY A 22 -3.66 -7.66 16.63
CA GLY A 22 -4.39 -6.38 16.64
C GLY A 22 -3.78 -5.36 15.70
N GLN A 23 -2.46 -5.26 15.63
CA GLN A 23 -1.77 -4.36 14.70
C GLN A 23 -2.00 -4.77 13.25
N GLU A 24 -1.95 -6.07 12.94
CA GLU A 24 -2.23 -6.58 11.60
C GLU A 24 -3.64 -6.19 11.14
N LYS A 25 -4.64 -6.43 12.00
CA LYS A 25 -6.03 -6.12 11.70
C LYS A 25 -6.28 -4.62 11.60
N HIS A 26 -5.68 -3.85 12.51
CA HIS A 26 -5.77 -2.38 12.47
C HIS A 26 -5.23 -1.84 11.14
N ALA A 27 -4.09 -2.36 10.70
CA ALA A 27 -3.50 -1.94 9.43
C ALA A 27 -4.40 -2.26 8.24
N LEU A 28 -4.93 -3.48 8.18
CA LEU A 28 -5.78 -3.89 7.05
C LEU A 28 -7.10 -3.13 7.02
N HIS A 29 -7.76 -2.97 8.18
CA HIS A 29 -9.01 -2.21 8.26
C HIS A 29 -8.78 -0.74 7.90
N GLY A 30 -7.67 -0.16 8.38
CA GLY A 30 -7.31 1.21 8.07
C GLY A 30 -7.05 1.41 6.59
N LEU A 31 -6.32 0.48 5.96
CA LEU A 31 -6.03 0.55 4.52
C LEU A 31 -7.32 0.53 3.70
N VAL A 32 -8.26 -0.35 4.02
CA VAL A 32 -9.57 -0.40 3.35
C VAL A 32 -10.33 0.90 3.55
N GLY A 33 -10.31 1.46 4.77
CA GLY A 33 -10.94 2.74 5.06
C GLY A 33 -10.39 3.88 4.23
N GLU A 34 -9.06 3.98 4.10
CA GLU A 34 -8.41 5.03 3.32
C GLU A 34 -8.69 4.89 1.82
N ILE A 35 -8.77 3.67 1.31
CA ILE A 35 -9.20 3.42 -0.07
C ILE A 35 -10.61 3.99 -0.28
N GLY A 36 -11.51 3.75 0.67
CA GLY A 36 -12.87 4.29 0.64
C GLY A 36 -12.90 5.81 0.66
N GLU A 37 -12.07 6.44 1.49
CA GLU A 37 -11.96 7.90 1.56
C GLU A 37 -11.47 8.48 0.22
N LEU A 38 -10.44 7.88 -0.39
CA LEU A 38 -9.97 8.30 -1.71
C LEU A 38 -11.06 8.11 -2.77
N HIS A 39 -11.74 6.98 -2.75
CA HIS A 39 -12.84 6.69 -3.68
C HIS A 39 -13.95 7.73 -3.58
N SER A 40 -14.28 8.19 -2.37
CA SER A 40 -15.32 9.18 -2.16
C SER A 40 -15.01 10.54 -2.82
N LEU A 41 -13.73 10.89 -2.99
CA LEU A 41 -13.34 12.12 -3.68
C LEU A 41 -13.73 12.08 -5.16
N TYR A 42 -13.59 10.92 -5.81
CA TYR A 42 -14.05 10.74 -7.19
C TYR A 42 -15.56 10.74 -7.28
N GLN A 43 -16.24 10.15 -6.31
CA GLN A 43 -17.70 10.14 -6.25
C GLN A 43 -18.25 11.57 -6.18
N LYS A 44 -17.61 12.44 -5.41
CA LYS A 44 -17.98 13.86 -5.30
C LYS A 44 -17.88 14.60 -6.63
N VAL A 45 -16.94 14.22 -7.50
CA VAL A 45 -16.81 14.82 -8.83
C VAL A 45 -18.10 14.61 -9.64
N TYR A 46 -18.70 13.44 -9.54
CA TYR A 46 -20.00 13.17 -10.20
C TYR A 46 -21.14 14.01 -9.64
N GLN A 47 -20.96 14.53 -8.41
CA GLN A 47 -21.92 15.40 -7.74
C GLN A 47 -21.65 16.89 -8.01
N GLY A 48 -20.68 17.21 -8.87
CA GLY A 48 -20.35 18.58 -9.24
C GLY A 48 -19.21 19.24 -8.46
N HIS A 49 -18.52 18.49 -7.59
CA HIS A 49 -17.36 19.02 -6.89
C HIS A 49 -16.11 18.94 -7.77
N GLU A 50 -15.18 19.87 -7.59
CA GLU A 50 -13.85 19.75 -8.18
C GLU A 50 -13.08 18.64 -7.47
N PHE A 51 -12.20 17.94 -8.20
CA PHE A 51 -11.33 16.94 -7.60
C PHE A 51 -10.26 17.61 -6.73
N ASP A 52 -10.20 17.20 -5.47
CA ASP A 52 -9.25 17.74 -4.49
C ASP A 52 -7.98 16.91 -4.48
N GLU A 53 -6.99 17.32 -5.28
CA GLU A 53 -5.71 16.61 -5.39
C GLU A 53 -4.93 16.56 -4.09
N HIS A 54 -5.00 17.64 -3.30
CA HIS A 54 -4.28 17.69 -2.02
C HIS A 54 -4.87 16.69 -1.03
N HIS A 55 -6.18 16.60 -0.99
CA HIS A 55 -6.87 15.61 -0.15
C HIS A 55 -6.57 14.18 -0.62
N ALA A 56 -6.53 13.96 -1.94
CA ALA A 56 -6.17 12.66 -2.51
C ALA A 56 -4.76 12.23 -2.07
N MET A 57 -3.79 13.15 -2.09
CA MET A 57 -2.44 12.88 -1.62
C MET A 57 -2.43 12.52 -0.13
N SER A 58 -3.22 13.21 0.67
CA SER A 58 -3.36 12.91 2.10
C SER A 58 -3.84 11.49 2.33
N GLU A 59 -4.92 11.08 1.65
CA GLU A 59 -5.45 9.73 1.80
C GLU A 59 -4.47 8.66 1.31
N LEU A 60 -3.79 8.93 0.19
CA LEU A 60 -2.77 8.01 -0.32
C LEU A 60 -1.60 7.87 0.66
N SER A 61 -1.20 8.97 1.30
CA SER A 61 -0.14 8.93 2.32
C SER A 61 -0.54 8.09 3.52
N ASP A 62 -1.80 8.15 3.93
CA ASP A 62 -2.31 7.33 5.03
C ASP A 62 -2.31 5.84 4.67
N MET A 63 -2.57 5.50 3.39
CA MET A 63 -2.44 4.12 2.94
C MET A 63 -1.01 3.60 3.11
N LEU A 64 -0.01 4.41 2.79
CA LEU A 64 1.39 4.04 2.99
C LEU A 64 1.68 3.79 4.46
N TRP A 65 1.12 4.60 5.36
CA TRP A 65 1.29 4.41 6.79
C TRP A 65 0.75 3.05 7.24
N PHE A 66 -0.44 2.67 6.79
CA PHE A 66 -1.01 1.36 7.13
C PHE A 66 -0.21 0.20 6.54
N ILE A 67 0.34 0.37 5.33
CA ILE A 67 1.24 -0.63 4.74
C ILE A 67 2.49 -0.79 5.63
N ALA A 68 3.08 0.32 6.07
CA ALA A 68 4.25 0.29 6.94
C ALA A 68 3.92 -0.35 8.30
N GLU A 69 2.75 -0.05 8.87
CA GLU A 69 2.29 -0.69 10.11
C GLU A 69 2.18 -2.20 9.95
N TYR A 70 1.58 -2.66 8.86
CA TYR A 70 1.45 -4.09 8.57
C TYR A 70 2.82 -4.76 8.49
N CYS A 71 3.75 -4.15 7.76
CA CYS A 71 5.12 -4.66 7.66
C CYS A 71 5.78 -4.77 9.04
N THR A 72 5.63 -3.74 9.85
CA THR A 72 6.19 -3.74 11.21
C THR A 72 5.57 -4.85 12.06
N ALA A 73 4.26 -5.03 12.00
CA ALA A 73 3.57 -6.09 12.72
C ALA A 73 4.04 -7.48 12.30
N MET A 74 4.31 -7.68 11.01
CA MET A 74 4.80 -8.95 10.46
C MET A 74 6.29 -9.17 10.66
N GLY A 75 7.03 -8.16 11.12
CA GLY A 75 8.47 -8.23 11.23
C GLY A 75 9.19 -8.14 9.87
N TRP A 76 8.54 -7.58 8.87
CA TRP A 76 9.11 -7.39 7.53
C TRP A 76 9.70 -5.99 7.41
N ASN A 77 10.79 -5.90 6.64
CA ASN A 77 11.32 -4.61 6.23
C ASN A 77 10.60 -4.16 4.96
N LEU A 78 10.10 -2.92 4.95
CA LEU A 78 9.38 -2.39 3.80
C LEU A 78 10.23 -2.42 2.52
N ASP A 79 11.54 -2.19 2.63
CA ASP A 79 12.44 -2.28 1.47
C ASP A 79 12.41 -3.68 0.84
N ASP A 80 12.31 -4.73 1.65
CA ASP A 80 12.25 -6.11 1.15
C ASP A 80 10.92 -6.37 0.43
N VAL A 81 9.83 -5.82 0.93
CA VAL A 81 8.51 -5.93 0.28
C VAL A 81 8.54 -5.22 -1.07
N MET A 82 9.16 -4.03 -1.11
CA MET A 82 9.33 -3.27 -2.35
C MET A 82 10.18 -4.05 -3.36
N GLN A 83 11.30 -4.61 -2.92
CA GLN A 83 12.19 -5.38 -3.78
C GLN A 83 11.51 -6.65 -4.29
N TYR A 84 10.78 -7.34 -3.42
CA TYR A 84 10.01 -8.53 -3.79
C TYR A 84 9.04 -8.21 -4.94
N ASN A 85 8.35 -7.08 -4.85
CA ASN A 85 7.42 -6.66 -5.90
C ASN A 85 8.14 -6.36 -7.22
N ILE A 86 9.25 -5.65 -7.17
CA ILE A 86 10.04 -5.32 -8.36
C ILE A 86 10.55 -6.60 -9.03
N ASP A 87 11.11 -7.54 -8.27
CA ASP A 87 11.62 -8.80 -8.79
C ASP A 87 10.51 -9.62 -9.47
N LYS A 88 9.33 -9.64 -8.84
CA LYS A 88 8.15 -10.33 -9.39
C LYS A 88 7.73 -9.73 -10.73
N LEU A 89 7.71 -8.39 -10.81
CA LEU A 89 7.31 -7.68 -12.03
C LEU A 89 8.34 -7.83 -13.14
N ILE A 90 9.64 -7.84 -12.82
CA ILE A 90 10.70 -8.09 -13.79
C ILE A 90 10.59 -9.51 -14.34
N ALA A 91 10.30 -10.50 -13.49
CA ALA A 91 10.13 -11.87 -13.92
C ALA A 91 8.90 -12.02 -14.84
N ARG A 92 7.79 -11.33 -14.50
CA ARG A 92 6.55 -11.36 -15.30
C ARG A 92 6.69 -10.61 -16.62
N TYR A 93 7.33 -9.45 -16.58
CA TYR A 93 7.45 -8.51 -17.69
C TYR A 93 8.91 -8.10 -17.91
N PRO A 94 9.77 -9.02 -18.38
CA PRO A 94 11.20 -8.71 -18.51
C PRO A 94 11.49 -7.55 -19.46
N ASP A 95 10.62 -7.32 -20.45
CA ASP A 95 10.76 -6.26 -21.46
C ASP A 95 9.71 -5.15 -21.31
N GLY A 96 9.09 -5.01 -20.13
CA GLY A 96 7.99 -4.11 -19.87
C GLY A 96 6.63 -4.81 -20.03
N PHE A 97 5.55 -4.07 -19.79
CA PHE A 97 4.21 -4.67 -19.81
C PHE A 97 3.85 -5.24 -21.18
N GLU A 98 3.33 -6.46 -21.17
CA GLU A 98 2.78 -7.14 -22.35
C GLU A 98 1.47 -7.84 -21.95
N THR A 99 0.41 -7.65 -22.73
CA THR A 99 -0.90 -8.25 -22.48
C THR A 99 -0.84 -9.77 -22.39
N ASP A 100 -0.07 -10.40 -23.29
CA ASP A 100 0.10 -11.85 -23.30
C ASP A 100 0.69 -12.37 -21.99
N LYS A 101 1.71 -11.67 -21.47
CA LYS A 101 2.33 -12.03 -20.19
C LYS A 101 1.37 -11.87 -19.01
N SER A 102 0.44 -10.92 -19.10
CA SER A 102 -0.59 -10.73 -18.09
C SER A 102 -1.64 -11.84 -18.13
N LEU A 103 -2.04 -12.25 -19.33
CA LEU A 103 -3.05 -13.30 -19.52
C LEU A 103 -2.51 -14.71 -19.25
N HIS A 104 -1.22 -14.94 -19.52
CA HIS A 104 -0.59 -16.27 -19.44
C HIS A 104 0.60 -16.23 -18.49
N ARG A 105 0.33 -16.07 -17.20
CA ARG A 105 1.37 -16.04 -16.16
C ARG A 105 2.03 -17.40 -16.01
N ALA A 106 3.32 -17.39 -15.65
CA ALA A 106 4.05 -18.59 -15.32
C ALA A 106 3.44 -19.29 -14.09
N GLU A 107 3.60 -20.61 -14.01
CA GLU A 107 3.20 -21.35 -12.83
C GLU A 107 3.94 -20.81 -11.59
N GLY A 108 3.19 -20.58 -10.52
CA GLY A 108 3.74 -20.02 -9.28
C GLY A 108 3.82 -18.49 -9.24
N ASP A 109 3.54 -17.79 -10.33
CA ASP A 109 3.46 -16.34 -10.35
C ASP A 109 2.14 -15.87 -9.72
N ILE A 110 2.24 -15.31 -8.56
CA ILE A 110 1.09 -14.84 -7.78
C ILE A 110 1.01 -13.33 -7.71
#